data_ca5895d53c846a7f70f74e5258dbd102
#
_entry.id   ca5895d53c846a7f70f74e5258dbd102
#
_cell.length_a   1.000
_cell.length_b   1.000
_cell.length_c   1.000
_cell.angle_alpha   90.00
_cell.angle_beta   90.00
_cell.angle_gamma   90.00
#
_symmetry.space_group_name_H-M   'P 1'
#
loop_
_entity.id
_entity.type
_entity.pdbx_description
1 polymer ?
#
loop_
_entity_poly.entity_id
_entity_poly.type
_entity_poly.pdbx_seq_one_letter_code
_entity_poly.pdbx_strand_id
1 'polypeptide(L)'
;MIKVSGIFSIFYSLLLLSRIYVIAGVYKLPMDPSLIQVGYVGVLIMVAIVQIKENNYKIEKHLKTMDAASLLLIGYWAIFGFVFVNPPMEQYTKAIVLRQGLFLAAVIVTALFAYRNNYFVEVISASFWTIAVVLLFQFITNINDVTQIDISSILNVSSRSRVNFGLGHYNYLGMLCSCEIILGIWIRKFKNKNKLSLFIIALASIMLLGSASRNAIFGLIVFSLIEFYFSLEKYVFRKVYKFIIQISIVGIVLIMALFGDSRVSLDGLLLDSNRMTLFSVALPTFFKSNRTWIGLGLASGEIYGQNLTPYKTYWLDNGYLYTLITSGYIGITIYVALIILFLISYWKLKKQNNSMGILAIATFSMYLFSALFETTLFNGGVLLNYLLLPVFLILLDYRSETEDETLEDLNEVKK
;
A
#
# COMPACT_ATOMS: atom_id res chain seq x y z
N MET A 1 -19.19 6.22 -28.25
CA MET A 1 -18.52 7.31 -27.52
C MET A 1 -17.85 6.72 -26.28
N ILE A 2 -16.53 6.76 -26.15
CA ILE A 2 -15.84 6.24 -24.96
C ILE A 2 -16.10 7.23 -23.83
N LYS A 3 -16.66 6.73 -22.71
CA LYS A 3 -16.88 7.58 -21.54
C LYS A 3 -15.53 8.01 -20.94
N VAL A 4 -15.46 9.21 -20.37
CA VAL A 4 -14.24 9.75 -19.71
C VAL A 4 -13.73 8.79 -18.64
N SER A 5 -14.63 8.11 -17.92
CA SER A 5 -14.27 7.07 -16.94
C SER A 5 -13.51 5.89 -17.59
N GLY A 6 -13.87 5.49 -18.82
CA GLY A 6 -13.17 4.43 -19.54
C GLY A 6 -11.76 4.85 -19.96
N ILE A 7 -11.60 6.08 -20.44
CA ILE A 7 -10.28 6.65 -20.78
C ILE A 7 -9.39 6.70 -19.52
N PHE A 8 -9.92 7.23 -18.41
CA PHE A 8 -9.22 7.27 -17.14
C PHE A 8 -8.76 5.88 -16.69
N SER A 9 -9.66 4.89 -16.72
CA SER A 9 -9.34 3.50 -16.33
C SER A 9 -8.23 2.90 -17.20
N ILE A 10 -8.23 3.14 -18.51
CA ILE A 10 -7.19 2.65 -19.42
C ILE A 10 -5.83 3.28 -19.08
N PHE A 11 -5.75 4.61 -18.95
CA PHE A 11 -4.49 5.27 -18.62
C PHE A 11 -3.96 4.89 -17.25
N TYR A 12 -4.83 4.75 -16.26
CA TYR A 12 -4.43 4.29 -14.93
C TYR A 12 -3.95 2.83 -14.96
N SER A 13 -4.62 1.95 -15.70
CA SER A 13 -4.15 0.57 -15.91
C SER A 13 -2.78 0.50 -16.59
N LEU A 14 -2.52 1.36 -17.59
CA LEU A 14 -1.20 1.43 -18.23
C LEU A 14 -0.11 1.91 -17.26
N LEU A 15 -0.41 2.88 -16.39
CA LEU A 15 0.50 3.29 -15.34
C LEU A 15 0.83 2.12 -14.41
N LEU A 16 -0.19 1.43 -13.89
CA LEU A 16 -0.03 0.30 -12.98
C LEU A 16 0.75 -0.84 -13.64
N LEU A 17 0.42 -1.19 -14.87
CA LEU A 17 1.10 -2.22 -15.65
C LEU A 17 2.58 -1.91 -15.80
N SER A 18 2.92 -0.67 -16.17
CA SER A 18 4.31 -0.23 -16.27
C SER A 18 5.07 -0.38 -14.96
N ARG A 19 4.41 -0.13 -13.82
CA ARG A 19 5.01 -0.25 -12.50
C ARG A 19 5.17 -1.69 -12.04
N ILE A 20 4.19 -2.54 -12.32
CA ILE A 20 4.28 -3.97 -12.02
C ILE A 20 5.49 -4.57 -12.74
N TYR A 21 5.66 -4.31 -14.04
CA TYR A 21 6.78 -4.87 -14.81
C TYR A 21 8.14 -4.35 -14.37
N VAL A 22 8.26 -3.06 -14.02
CA VAL A 22 9.51 -2.47 -13.57
C VAL A 22 9.93 -2.98 -12.19
N ILE A 23 8.99 -3.01 -11.25
CA ILE A 23 9.27 -3.43 -9.88
C ILE A 23 9.48 -4.95 -9.82
N ALA A 24 8.76 -5.71 -10.63
CA ALA A 24 8.93 -7.15 -10.73
C ALA A 24 10.24 -7.58 -11.44
N GLY A 25 10.94 -6.66 -12.11
CA GLY A 25 12.22 -6.96 -12.78
C GLY A 25 12.10 -7.88 -14.00
N VAL A 26 10.87 -8.10 -14.52
CA VAL A 26 10.60 -9.15 -15.51
C VAL A 26 11.03 -8.74 -16.92
N TYR A 27 10.91 -7.45 -17.26
CA TYR A 27 11.30 -6.95 -18.58
C TYR A 27 11.89 -5.55 -18.51
N LYS A 28 12.90 -5.28 -19.34
CA LYS A 28 13.31 -3.91 -19.66
C LYS A 28 12.25 -3.34 -20.61
N LEU A 29 11.43 -2.44 -20.11
CA LEU A 29 10.53 -1.70 -20.98
C LEU A 29 11.37 -0.92 -22.02
N PRO A 30 10.91 -0.82 -23.28
CA PRO A 30 11.60 -0.03 -24.31
C PRO A 30 11.58 1.47 -24.01
N MET A 31 10.80 1.89 -23.03
CA MET A 31 10.65 3.28 -22.59
C MET A 31 10.91 3.40 -21.09
N ASP A 32 11.56 4.47 -20.66
CA ASP A 32 11.75 4.76 -19.24
C ASP A 32 10.37 4.88 -18.54
N PRO A 33 10.14 4.08 -17.49
CA PRO A 33 8.88 4.12 -16.76
C PRO A 33 8.54 5.49 -16.16
N SER A 34 9.53 6.34 -15.94
CA SER A 34 9.34 7.71 -15.47
C SER A 34 8.62 8.56 -16.54
N LEU A 35 8.89 8.32 -17.84
CA LEU A 35 8.19 8.99 -18.93
C LEU A 35 6.71 8.62 -18.98
N ILE A 36 6.38 7.35 -18.73
CA ILE A 36 4.98 6.89 -18.63
C ILE A 36 4.26 7.62 -17.49
N GLN A 37 4.92 7.78 -16.33
CA GLN A 37 4.35 8.55 -15.22
C GLN A 37 4.14 10.02 -15.55
N VAL A 38 5.13 10.67 -16.13
CA VAL A 38 5.03 12.09 -16.57
C VAL A 38 3.90 12.25 -17.57
N GLY A 39 3.82 11.37 -18.57
CA GLY A 39 2.74 11.38 -19.55
C GLY A 39 1.36 11.19 -18.90
N TYR A 40 1.24 10.25 -18.00
CA TYR A 40 0.00 9.99 -17.25
C TYR A 40 -0.44 11.23 -16.45
N VAL A 41 0.44 11.80 -15.65
CA VAL A 41 0.16 12.99 -14.84
C VAL A 41 -0.22 14.17 -15.74
N GLY A 42 0.52 14.37 -16.85
CA GLY A 42 0.25 15.43 -17.81
C GLY A 42 -1.15 15.30 -18.44
N VAL A 43 -1.53 14.10 -18.87
CA VAL A 43 -2.88 13.84 -19.42
C VAL A 43 -3.97 14.14 -18.40
N LEU A 44 -3.84 13.66 -17.15
CA LEU A 44 -4.86 13.92 -16.13
C LEU A 44 -4.98 15.41 -15.80
N ILE A 45 -3.86 16.15 -15.72
CA ILE A 45 -3.88 17.59 -15.49
C ILE A 45 -4.59 18.30 -16.66
N MET A 46 -4.28 17.93 -17.92
CA MET A 46 -4.94 18.52 -19.09
C MET A 46 -6.45 18.26 -19.09
N VAL A 47 -6.88 17.03 -18.80
CA VAL A 47 -8.31 16.71 -18.69
C VAL A 47 -8.96 17.49 -17.56
N ALA A 48 -8.31 17.64 -16.42
CA ALA A 48 -8.83 18.43 -15.30
C ALA A 48 -8.98 19.92 -15.67
N ILE A 49 -8.02 20.50 -16.38
CA ILE A 49 -8.09 21.90 -16.86
C ILE A 49 -9.27 22.08 -17.83
N VAL A 50 -9.47 21.15 -18.76
CA VAL A 50 -10.60 21.21 -19.70
C VAL A 50 -11.93 21.16 -18.95
N GLN A 51 -12.06 20.24 -17.97
CA GLN A 51 -13.28 20.13 -17.14
C GLN A 51 -13.55 21.40 -16.32
N ILE A 52 -12.51 22.02 -15.76
CA ILE A 52 -12.65 23.30 -15.02
C ILE A 52 -13.18 24.40 -15.95
N LYS A 53 -12.66 24.47 -17.18
CA LYS A 53 -13.07 25.48 -18.15
C LYS A 53 -14.52 25.29 -18.63
N GLU A 54 -14.93 24.04 -18.86
CA GLU A 54 -16.28 23.72 -19.35
C GLU A 54 -17.37 23.88 -18.28
N ASN A 55 -17.07 23.55 -17.04
CA ASN A 55 -18.10 23.44 -15.97
C ASN A 55 -18.17 24.64 -15.03
N ASN A 56 -17.50 25.79 -15.30
CA ASN A 56 -17.42 26.94 -14.38
C ASN A 56 -17.20 26.52 -12.90
N TYR A 57 -16.23 25.66 -12.67
CA TYR A 57 -16.01 25.00 -11.40
C TYR A 57 -15.83 26.01 -10.26
N LYS A 58 -16.76 26.03 -9.33
CA LYS A 58 -16.58 26.73 -8.05
C LYS A 58 -15.52 25.97 -7.24
N ILE A 59 -14.36 26.61 -7.06
CA ILE A 59 -13.33 26.09 -6.16
C ILE A 59 -13.96 26.04 -4.75
N GLU A 60 -14.13 24.85 -4.20
CA GLU A 60 -14.58 24.72 -2.80
C GLU A 60 -13.60 25.46 -1.88
N LYS A 61 -14.12 26.38 -1.06
CA LYS A 61 -13.33 27.23 -0.18
C LYS A 61 -12.74 26.49 1.05
N HIS A 62 -13.18 25.26 1.30
CA HIS A 62 -12.75 24.52 2.48
C HIS A 62 -11.70 23.47 2.12
N LEU A 63 -10.60 23.47 2.87
CA LEU A 63 -9.57 22.45 2.78
C LEU A 63 -10.17 21.10 3.23
N LYS A 64 -10.13 20.09 2.34
CA LYS A 64 -10.59 18.74 2.65
C LYS A 64 -9.50 17.94 3.36
N THR A 65 -9.88 16.86 4.02
CA THR A 65 -8.95 15.98 4.73
C THR A 65 -7.92 15.37 3.75
N MET A 66 -8.37 15.05 2.54
CA MET A 66 -7.51 14.55 1.46
C MET A 66 -6.47 15.60 1.04
N ASP A 67 -6.85 16.88 0.96
CA ASP A 67 -5.92 17.96 0.63
C ASP A 67 -4.86 18.11 1.71
N ALA A 68 -5.27 18.06 3.00
CA ALA A 68 -4.33 18.10 4.13
C ALA A 68 -3.35 16.92 4.11
N ALA A 69 -3.82 15.69 3.87
CA ALA A 69 -2.97 14.52 3.73
C ALA A 69 -2.00 14.65 2.55
N SER A 70 -2.48 15.15 1.41
CA SER A 70 -1.67 15.38 0.21
C SER A 70 -0.58 16.43 0.47
N LEU A 71 -0.93 17.53 1.15
CA LEU A 71 0.03 18.56 1.54
C LEU A 71 1.08 18.06 2.52
N LEU A 72 0.71 17.22 3.48
CA LEU A 72 1.66 16.57 4.38
C LEU A 72 2.64 15.65 3.65
N LEU A 73 2.16 14.87 2.69
CA LEU A 73 3.01 14.01 1.85
C LEU A 73 3.97 14.82 0.97
N ILE A 74 3.48 15.89 0.32
CA ILE A 74 4.30 16.78 -0.49
C ILE A 74 5.30 17.53 0.38
N GLY A 75 4.85 18.03 1.54
CA GLY A 75 5.71 18.72 2.53
C GLY A 75 6.83 17.82 3.03
N TYR A 76 6.50 16.58 3.39
CA TYR A 76 7.51 15.57 3.77
C TYR A 76 8.55 15.40 2.66
N TRP A 77 8.09 15.17 1.43
CA TRP A 77 8.99 15.00 0.28
C TRP A 77 9.88 16.23 0.05
N ALA A 78 9.29 17.44 0.09
CA ALA A 78 10.04 18.68 -0.14
C ALA A 78 11.07 18.95 0.96
N ILE A 79 10.69 18.77 2.23
CA ILE A 79 11.57 19.00 3.38
C ILE A 79 12.76 18.03 3.35
N PHE A 80 12.52 16.73 3.23
CA PHE A 80 13.59 15.74 3.31
C PHE A 80 14.31 15.51 1.97
N GLY A 81 13.69 15.90 0.86
CA GLY A 81 14.33 15.85 -0.45
C GLY A 81 15.23 17.04 -0.78
N PHE A 82 14.91 18.23 -0.29
CA PHE A 82 15.61 19.45 -0.68
C PHE A 82 16.19 20.25 0.48
N VAL A 83 15.55 20.26 1.66
CA VAL A 83 15.99 21.10 2.79
C VAL A 83 16.97 20.34 3.67
N PHE A 84 16.66 19.12 4.06
CA PHE A 84 17.47 18.31 4.97
C PHE A 84 18.36 17.29 4.26
N VAL A 85 18.86 17.62 3.09
CA VAL A 85 19.79 16.75 2.35
C VAL A 85 21.09 16.55 3.16
N ASN A 86 21.56 15.31 3.20
CA ASN A 86 22.83 14.96 3.80
C ASN A 86 23.94 14.97 2.71
N PRO A 87 24.97 15.82 2.80
CA PRO A 87 25.98 15.93 1.75
C PRO A 87 26.60 14.60 1.31
N PRO A 88 26.98 13.67 2.20
CA PRO A 88 27.51 12.36 1.80
C PRO A 88 26.53 11.50 0.99
N MET A 89 25.22 11.77 1.10
CA MET A 89 24.14 11.03 0.41
C MET A 89 23.57 11.78 -0.79
N GLU A 90 24.01 13.00 -1.11
CA GLU A 90 23.41 13.89 -2.12
C GLU A 90 23.28 13.23 -3.49
N GLN A 91 24.31 12.52 -3.95
CA GLN A 91 24.29 11.85 -5.24
C GLN A 91 23.20 10.78 -5.36
N TYR A 92 22.87 10.10 -4.25
CA TYR A 92 21.82 9.09 -4.21
C TYR A 92 20.43 9.72 -4.00
N THR A 93 20.39 10.82 -3.26
CA THR A 93 19.15 11.54 -2.93
C THR A 93 18.47 12.09 -4.17
N LYS A 94 19.21 12.67 -5.13
CA LYS A 94 18.62 13.31 -6.34
C LYS A 94 17.72 12.34 -7.12
N ALA A 95 18.18 11.13 -7.42
CA ALA A 95 17.40 10.14 -8.15
C ALA A 95 16.17 9.66 -7.36
N ILE A 96 16.33 9.45 -6.04
CA ILE A 96 15.24 9.01 -5.17
C ILE A 96 14.19 10.12 -5.02
N VAL A 97 14.60 11.38 -4.85
CA VAL A 97 13.70 12.53 -4.73
C VAL A 97 12.87 12.70 -6.00
N LEU A 98 13.48 12.59 -7.18
CA LEU A 98 12.74 12.67 -8.43
C LEU A 98 11.71 11.54 -8.54
N ARG A 99 12.12 10.29 -8.28
CA ARG A 99 11.23 9.14 -8.33
C ARG A 99 10.09 9.25 -7.33
N GLN A 100 10.37 9.70 -6.10
CA GLN A 100 9.37 9.91 -5.06
C GLN A 100 8.39 11.05 -5.44
N GLY A 101 8.87 12.13 -6.01
CA GLY A 101 8.04 13.23 -6.49
C GLY A 101 7.09 12.82 -7.61
N LEU A 102 7.60 12.09 -8.60
CA LEU A 102 6.76 11.54 -9.68
C LEU A 102 5.70 10.55 -9.15
N PHE A 103 6.08 9.72 -8.17
CA PHE A 103 5.14 8.83 -7.50
C PHE A 103 4.03 9.61 -6.81
N LEU A 104 4.38 10.58 -5.96
CA LEU A 104 3.39 11.39 -5.24
C LEU A 104 2.49 12.15 -6.20
N ALA A 105 3.06 12.75 -7.26
CA ALA A 105 2.29 13.42 -8.30
C ALA A 105 1.26 12.45 -8.94
N ALA A 106 1.69 11.26 -9.35
CA ALA A 106 0.79 10.28 -9.94
C ALA A 106 -0.34 9.86 -8.99
N VAL A 107 0.00 9.56 -7.73
CA VAL A 107 -0.98 9.10 -6.72
C VAL A 107 -1.97 10.21 -6.36
N ILE A 108 -1.47 11.42 -6.05
CA ILE A 108 -2.30 12.54 -5.63
C ILE A 108 -3.21 13.00 -6.76
N VAL A 109 -2.67 13.15 -7.99
CA VAL A 109 -3.49 13.54 -9.15
C VAL A 109 -4.54 12.48 -9.45
N THR A 110 -4.20 11.19 -9.36
CA THR A 110 -5.18 10.09 -9.48
C THR A 110 -6.29 10.21 -8.45
N ALA A 111 -5.93 10.39 -7.18
CA ALA A 111 -6.91 10.49 -6.09
C ALA A 111 -7.81 11.71 -6.25
N LEU A 112 -7.25 12.89 -6.53
CA LEU A 112 -8.00 14.13 -6.75
C LEU A 112 -8.94 14.02 -7.95
N PHE A 113 -8.45 13.47 -9.07
CA PHE A 113 -9.25 13.32 -10.27
C PHE A 113 -10.39 12.32 -10.06
N ALA A 114 -10.10 11.17 -9.46
CA ALA A 114 -11.09 10.14 -9.17
C ALA A 114 -12.12 10.62 -8.14
N TYR A 115 -11.69 11.32 -7.10
CA TYR A 115 -12.60 11.89 -6.10
C TYR A 115 -13.58 12.90 -6.73
N ARG A 116 -13.06 13.84 -7.52
CA ARG A 116 -13.88 14.89 -8.16
C ARG A 116 -14.91 14.35 -9.15
N ASN A 117 -14.61 13.23 -9.81
CA ASN A 117 -15.47 12.63 -10.83
C ASN A 117 -16.27 11.42 -10.32
N ASN A 118 -16.24 11.11 -9.02
CA ASN A 118 -16.83 9.92 -8.42
C ASN A 118 -16.33 8.60 -9.02
N TYR A 119 -15.04 8.53 -9.41
CA TYR A 119 -14.43 7.37 -10.06
C TYR A 119 -13.74 6.42 -9.07
N PHE A 120 -14.19 6.37 -7.83
CA PHE A 120 -13.64 5.46 -6.82
C PHE A 120 -13.71 3.98 -7.26
N VAL A 121 -14.86 3.57 -7.78
CA VAL A 121 -15.08 2.19 -8.24
C VAL A 121 -14.21 1.88 -9.47
N GLU A 122 -13.96 2.87 -10.33
CA GLU A 122 -13.09 2.77 -11.49
C GLU A 122 -11.64 2.55 -11.08
N VAL A 123 -11.13 3.27 -10.06
CA VAL A 123 -9.78 3.07 -9.51
C VAL A 123 -9.61 1.64 -9.01
N ILE A 124 -10.55 1.14 -8.20
CA ILE A 124 -10.51 -0.23 -7.68
C ILE A 124 -10.62 -1.25 -8.82
N SER A 125 -11.55 -1.02 -9.76
CA SER A 125 -11.74 -1.93 -10.90
C SER A 125 -10.52 -1.98 -11.82
N ALA A 126 -9.93 -0.83 -12.14
CA ALA A 126 -8.73 -0.75 -12.96
C ALA A 126 -7.54 -1.44 -12.28
N SER A 127 -7.34 -1.23 -10.97
CA SER A 127 -6.31 -1.92 -10.20
C SER A 127 -6.51 -3.44 -10.22
N PHE A 128 -7.71 -3.91 -9.89
CA PHE A 128 -8.04 -5.33 -9.88
C PHE A 128 -7.81 -5.98 -11.25
N TRP A 129 -8.41 -5.45 -12.32
CA TRP A 129 -8.30 -6.09 -13.63
C TRP A 129 -6.87 -6.02 -14.20
N THR A 130 -6.10 -4.97 -13.88
CA THR A 130 -4.69 -4.90 -14.27
C THR A 130 -3.87 -6.00 -13.62
N ILE A 131 -4.04 -6.20 -12.30
CA ILE A 131 -3.33 -7.27 -11.58
C ILE A 131 -3.82 -8.64 -12.06
N ALA A 132 -5.14 -8.82 -12.23
CA ALA A 132 -5.74 -10.07 -12.72
C ALA A 132 -5.13 -10.52 -14.05
N VAL A 133 -4.99 -9.60 -15.01
CA VAL A 133 -4.37 -9.90 -16.31
C VAL A 133 -2.91 -10.32 -16.14
N VAL A 134 -2.15 -9.63 -15.30
CA VAL A 134 -0.75 -9.99 -15.03
C VAL A 134 -0.65 -11.36 -14.38
N LEU A 135 -1.42 -11.60 -13.31
CA LEU A 135 -1.38 -12.90 -12.61
C LEU A 135 -1.82 -14.05 -13.51
N LEU A 136 -2.87 -13.85 -14.31
CA LEU A 136 -3.35 -14.86 -15.25
C LEU A 136 -2.28 -15.18 -16.32
N PHE A 137 -1.65 -14.13 -16.88
CA PHE A 137 -0.58 -14.31 -17.86
C PHE A 137 0.61 -15.07 -17.25
N GLN A 138 1.06 -14.65 -16.07
CA GLN A 138 2.18 -15.31 -15.38
C GLN A 138 1.85 -16.75 -14.97
N PHE A 139 0.62 -17.00 -14.53
CA PHE A 139 0.17 -18.35 -14.20
C PHE A 139 0.17 -19.28 -15.42
N ILE A 140 -0.35 -18.82 -16.55
CA ILE A 140 -0.41 -19.63 -17.79
C ILE A 140 1.00 -19.92 -18.33
N THR A 141 1.85 -18.89 -18.36
CA THR A 141 3.22 -19.04 -18.90
C THR A 141 4.12 -19.89 -18.02
N ASN A 142 3.84 -19.97 -16.72
CA ASN A 142 4.64 -20.70 -15.74
C ASN A 142 3.80 -21.76 -15.01
N ILE A 143 2.89 -22.42 -15.72
CA ILE A 143 1.94 -23.39 -15.11
C ILE A 143 2.66 -24.56 -14.42
N ASN A 144 3.84 -24.94 -14.90
CA ASN A 144 4.66 -25.99 -14.29
C ASN A 144 5.10 -25.66 -12.87
N ASP A 145 5.16 -24.38 -12.52
CA ASP A 145 5.52 -23.93 -11.18
C ASP A 145 4.49 -24.37 -10.13
N VAL A 146 3.26 -24.65 -10.54
CA VAL A 146 2.20 -25.16 -9.65
C VAL A 146 2.61 -26.48 -8.99
N THR A 147 3.33 -27.35 -9.70
CA THR A 147 3.78 -28.65 -9.17
C THR A 147 4.90 -28.50 -8.13
N GLN A 148 5.52 -27.32 -8.05
CA GLN A 148 6.59 -27.01 -7.11
C GLN A 148 6.07 -26.36 -5.83
N ILE A 149 4.77 -26.09 -5.72
CA ILE A 149 4.17 -25.47 -4.53
C ILE A 149 4.26 -26.44 -3.36
N ASP A 150 5.03 -26.05 -2.34
CA ASP A 150 5.13 -26.76 -1.08
C ASP A 150 4.57 -25.89 0.06
N ILE A 151 3.36 -26.23 0.51
CA ILE A 151 2.69 -25.50 1.60
C ILE A 151 3.46 -25.61 2.92
N SER A 152 4.18 -26.70 3.14
CA SER A 152 5.01 -26.88 4.33
C SER A 152 6.13 -25.86 4.41
N SER A 153 6.58 -25.34 3.28
CA SER A 153 7.61 -24.31 3.16
C SER A 153 7.20 -22.96 3.79
N ILE A 154 5.90 -22.70 3.98
CA ILE A 154 5.42 -21.49 4.69
C ILE A 154 5.87 -21.50 6.15
N LEU A 155 5.85 -22.68 6.78
CA LEU A 155 6.22 -22.87 8.18
C LEU A 155 7.69 -23.26 8.35
N ASN A 156 8.29 -23.88 7.35
CA ASN A 156 9.67 -24.36 7.40
C ASN A 156 10.66 -23.28 6.94
N VAL A 157 11.68 -23.05 7.76
CA VAL A 157 12.67 -21.97 7.55
C VAL A 157 13.87 -22.41 6.77
N SER A 158 14.33 -23.65 7.01
CA SER A 158 15.59 -24.14 6.49
C SER A 158 15.52 -24.66 5.05
N SER A 159 14.32 -25.02 4.55
CA SER A 159 14.13 -25.59 3.21
C SER A 159 12.93 -24.96 2.49
N ARG A 160 12.97 -23.63 2.27
CA ARG A 160 11.89 -22.94 1.56
C ARG A 160 11.95 -23.21 0.05
N SER A 161 11.02 -24.00 -0.43
CA SER A 161 10.63 -23.96 -1.85
C SER A 161 9.72 -22.76 -2.06
N ARG A 162 10.14 -21.78 -2.87
CA ARG A 162 9.37 -20.59 -3.20
C ARG A 162 9.26 -20.46 -4.70
N VAL A 163 8.04 -20.24 -5.15
CA VAL A 163 7.74 -20.08 -6.57
C VAL A 163 7.39 -18.62 -6.86
N ASN A 164 7.96 -18.05 -7.91
CA ASN A 164 7.71 -16.66 -8.29
C ASN A 164 6.85 -16.52 -9.55
N PHE A 165 6.47 -17.61 -10.21
CA PHE A 165 5.68 -17.63 -11.44
C PHE A 165 6.22 -16.64 -12.50
N GLY A 166 7.55 -16.55 -12.66
CA GLY A 166 8.18 -15.65 -13.62
C GLY A 166 8.24 -14.17 -13.19
N LEU A 167 7.69 -13.79 -12.04
CA LEU A 167 7.90 -12.47 -11.45
C LEU A 167 9.25 -12.48 -10.71
N GLY A 168 10.06 -11.45 -10.93
CA GLY A 168 11.47 -11.43 -10.50
C GLY A 168 11.74 -11.71 -9.01
N HIS A 169 10.73 -11.57 -8.13
CA HIS A 169 10.88 -11.85 -6.71
C HIS A 169 9.56 -12.36 -6.08
N TYR A 170 9.64 -13.43 -5.28
CA TYR A 170 8.48 -14.04 -4.63
C TYR A 170 7.73 -13.11 -3.64
N ASN A 171 8.40 -12.17 -2.99
CA ASN A 171 7.71 -11.19 -2.14
C ASN A 171 6.84 -10.24 -2.96
N TYR A 172 7.26 -9.86 -4.16
CA TYR A 172 6.44 -9.04 -5.06
C TYR A 172 5.21 -9.82 -5.55
N LEU A 173 5.38 -11.10 -5.89
CA LEU A 173 4.24 -11.96 -6.21
C LEU A 173 3.26 -12.03 -5.04
N GLY A 174 3.75 -12.32 -3.83
CA GLY A 174 2.91 -12.37 -2.63
C GLY A 174 2.17 -11.06 -2.38
N MET A 175 2.84 -9.92 -2.54
CA MET A 175 2.24 -8.60 -2.39
C MET A 175 1.15 -8.33 -3.45
N LEU A 176 1.41 -8.67 -4.72
CA LEU A 176 0.40 -8.55 -5.79
C LEU A 176 -0.82 -9.43 -5.51
N CYS A 177 -0.59 -10.69 -5.13
CA CYS A 177 -1.68 -11.62 -4.83
C CYS A 177 -2.51 -11.15 -3.63
N SER A 178 -1.89 -10.63 -2.57
CA SER A 178 -2.63 -10.12 -1.42
C SER A 178 -3.45 -8.88 -1.77
N CYS A 179 -2.91 -7.95 -2.57
CA CYS A 179 -3.66 -6.82 -3.10
C CYS A 179 -4.84 -7.26 -3.96
N GLU A 180 -4.62 -8.24 -4.84
CA GLU A 180 -5.66 -8.76 -5.73
C GLU A 180 -6.83 -9.36 -4.94
N ILE A 181 -6.55 -10.15 -3.91
CA ILE A 181 -7.56 -10.72 -3.03
C ILE A 181 -8.38 -9.60 -2.36
N ILE A 182 -7.72 -8.58 -1.80
CA ILE A 182 -8.38 -7.46 -1.14
C ILE A 182 -9.22 -6.65 -2.13
N LEU A 183 -8.65 -6.26 -3.28
CA LEU A 183 -9.38 -5.52 -4.32
C LEU A 183 -10.56 -6.33 -4.86
N GLY A 184 -10.41 -7.65 -4.98
CA GLY A 184 -11.49 -8.55 -5.34
C GLY A 184 -12.62 -8.57 -4.31
N ILE A 185 -12.33 -8.52 -3.01
CA ILE A 185 -13.31 -8.39 -1.93
C ILE A 185 -14.03 -7.04 -2.05
N TRP A 186 -13.31 -5.93 -2.30
CA TRP A 186 -13.89 -4.62 -2.54
C TRP A 186 -14.85 -4.63 -3.74
N ILE A 187 -14.44 -5.15 -4.89
CA ILE A 187 -15.27 -5.22 -6.10
C ILE A 187 -16.55 -6.01 -5.84
N ARG A 188 -16.43 -7.17 -5.20
CA ARG A 188 -17.59 -8.03 -4.91
C ARG A 188 -18.58 -7.39 -3.95
N LYS A 189 -18.12 -6.45 -3.13
CA LYS A 189 -18.97 -5.75 -2.17
C LYS A 189 -19.69 -4.54 -2.80
N PHE A 190 -19.09 -3.85 -3.75
CA PHE A 190 -19.59 -2.60 -4.30
C PHE A 190 -20.06 -2.65 -5.75
N LYS A 191 -19.67 -3.63 -6.54
CA LYS A 191 -20.08 -3.68 -7.94
C LYS A 191 -21.01 -4.86 -8.22
N ASN A 192 -20.52 -6.03 -8.45
CA ASN A 192 -21.34 -7.21 -8.71
C ASN A 192 -20.61 -8.46 -8.24
N LYS A 193 -21.33 -9.44 -7.70
CA LYS A 193 -20.81 -10.75 -7.31
C LYS A 193 -20.51 -11.60 -8.55
N ASN A 194 -19.61 -11.13 -9.41
CA ASN A 194 -19.24 -11.85 -10.61
C ASN A 194 -18.44 -13.14 -10.27
N LYS A 195 -18.75 -14.26 -10.95
CA LYS A 195 -18.02 -15.53 -10.82
C LYS A 195 -16.55 -15.38 -11.23
N LEU A 196 -16.27 -14.54 -12.23
CA LEU A 196 -14.90 -14.27 -12.68
C LEU A 196 -14.03 -13.66 -11.60
N SER A 197 -14.55 -12.71 -10.82
CA SER A 197 -13.79 -12.11 -9.70
C SER A 197 -13.46 -13.15 -8.62
N LEU A 198 -14.35 -14.12 -8.37
CA LEU A 198 -14.08 -15.22 -7.45
C LEU A 198 -12.99 -16.16 -8.00
N PHE A 199 -13.03 -16.46 -9.29
CA PHE A 199 -11.98 -17.25 -9.95
C PHE A 199 -10.60 -16.57 -9.81
N ILE A 200 -10.53 -15.27 -10.07
CA ILE A 200 -9.27 -14.50 -9.93
C ILE A 200 -8.78 -14.48 -8.48
N ILE A 201 -9.66 -14.31 -7.49
CA ILE A 201 -9.30 -14.41 -6.06
C ILE A 201 -8.73 -15.80 -5.74
N ALA A 202 -9.35 -16.87 -6.25
CA ALA A 202 -8.86 -18.24 -6.06
C ALA A 202 -7.48 -18.44 -6.70
N LEU A 203 -7.28 -17.95 -7.94
CA LEU A 203 -6.00 -17.97 -8.63
C LEU A 203 -4.92 -17.23 -7.83
N ALA A 204 -5.21 -16.00 -7.40
CA ALA A 204 -4.30 -15.21 -6.57
C ALA A 204 -3.95 -15.92 -5.25
N SER A 205 -4.92 -16.64 -4.64
CA SER A 205 -4.68 -17.41 -3.43
C SER A 205 -3.72 -18.59 -3.66
N ILE A 206 -3.86 -19.31 -4.77
CA ILE A 206 -2.93 -20.40 -5.14
C ILE A 206 -1.51 -19.84 -5.35
N MET A 207 -1.38 -18.76 -6.12
CA MET A 207 -0.08 -18.14 -6.39
C MET A 207 0.54 -17.53 -5.11
N LEU A 208 -0.28 -17.00 -4.19
CA LEU A 208 0.17 -16.53 -2.89
C LEU A 208 0.78 -17.66 -2.05
N LEU A 209 0.12 -18.81 -2.01
CA LEU A 209 0.65 -20.01 -1.31
C LEU A 209 1.98 -20.44 -1.93
N GLY A 210 2.08 -20.47 -3.26
CA GLY A 210 3.32 -20.79 -3.97
C GLY A 210 4.45 -19.79 -3.67
N SER A 211 4.14 -18.51 -3.52
CA SER A 211 5.15 -17.49 -3.17
C SER A 211 5.78 -17.70 -1.80
N ALA A 212 5.10 -18.41 -0.90
CA ALA A 212 5.46 -18.56 0.51
C ALA A 212 5.87 -17.24 1.18
N SER A 213 5.28 -16.11 0.73
CA SER A 213 5.53 -14.78 1.24
C SER A 213 4.79 -14.59 2.57
N ARG A 214 5.49 -14.77 3.68
CA ARG A 214 4.92 -14.64 5.03
C ARG A 214 4.30 -13.27 5.27
N ASN A 215 4.99 -12.21 4.85
CA ASN A 215 4.47 -10.84 4.99
C ASN A 215 3.09 -10.68 4.35
N ALA A 216 2.93 -11.15 3.12
CA ALA A 216 1.67 -11.07 2.39
C ALA A 216 0.57 -11.93 3.04
N ILE A 217 0.90 -13.16 3.46
CA ILE A 217 -0.03 -14.09 4.12
C ILE A 217 -0.48 -13.51 5.46
N PHE A 218 0.46 -13.08 6.33
CA PHE A 218 0.11 -12.49 7.62
C PHE A 218 -0.62 -11.16 7.47
N GLY A 219 -0.28 -10.37 6.45
CA GLY A 219 -1.02 -9.15 6.12
C GLY A 219 -2.48 -9.44 5.80
N LEU A 220 -2.78 -10.49 5.01
CA LEU A 220 -4.16 -10.93 4.77
C LEU A 220 -4.86 -11.47 6.02
N ILE A 221 -4.13 -12.15 6.90
CA ILE A 221 -4.69 -12.59 8.19
C ILE A 221 -5.09 -11.38 9.02
N VAL A 222 -4.23 -10.34 9.11
CA VAL A 222 -4.56 -9.08 9.81
C VAL A 222 -5.78 -8.42 9.19
N PHE A 223 -5.84 -8.30 7.85
CA PHE A 223 -7.02 -7.80 7.14
C PHE A 223 -8.28 -8.57 7.54
N SER A 224 -8.25 -9.90 7.44
CA SER A 224 -9.40 -10.77 7.72
C SER A 224 -9.85 -10.70 9.18
N LEU A 225 -8.91 -10.67 10.12
CA LEU A 225 -9.21 -10.54 11.55
C LEU A 225 -9.91 -9.22 11.87
N ILE A 226 -9.45 -8.12 11.28
CA ILE A 226 -10.05 -6.80 11.51
C ILE A 226 -11.41 -6.69 10.83
N GLU A 227 -11.52 -7.15 9.59
CA GLU A 227 -12.82 -7.18 8.88
C GLU A 227 -13.84 -8.01 9.66
N PHE A 228 -13.46 -9.19 10.10
CA PHE A 228 -14.29 -10.08 10.90
C PHE A 228 -14.66 -9.48 12.27
N TYR A 229 -13.67 -8.90 12.98
CA TYR A 229 -13.88 -8.25 14.28
C TYR A 229 -14.99 -7.18 14.24
N PHE A 230 -14.98 -6.32 13.23
CA PHE A 230 -16.00 -5.28 13.09
C PHE A 230 -17.31 -5.81 12.52
N SER A 231 -17.29 -6.83 11.67
CA SER A 231 -18.48 -7.46 11.13
C SER A 231 -19.29 -8.20 12.19
N LEU A 232 -18.66 -8.65 13.27
CA LEU A 232 -19.33 -9.33 14.40
C LEU A 232 -20.27 -8.44 15.22
N GLU A 233 -20.36 -7.13 14.94
CA GLU A 233 -21.28 -6.25 15.65
C GLU A 233 -22.76 -6.66 15.51
N LYS A 234 -23.10 -7.45 14.49
CA LYS A 234 -24.42 -7.94 14.18
C LYS A 234 -24.79 -9.28 14.86
N TYR A 235 -23.84 -9.95 15.52
CA TYR A 235 -24.05 -11.29 16.07
C TYR A 235 -24.26 -11.29 17.59
N VAL A 236 -25.09 -12.23 18.07
CA VAL A 236 -25.43 -12.36 19.50
C VAL A 236 -24.18 -12.61 20.36
N PHE A 237 -23.27 -13.44 19.88
CA PHE A 237 -22.03 -13.79 20.61
C PHE A 237 -20.85 -12.85 20.32
N ARG A 238 -21.11 -11.65 19.83
CA ARG A 238 -20.07 -10.69 19.44
C ARG A 238 -18.98 -10.44 20.51
N LYS A 239 -19.38 -10.38 21.79
CA LYS A 239 -18.44 -10.14 22.91
C LYS A 239 -17.44 -11.28 23.04
N VAL A 240 -17.92 -12.53 22.95
CA VAL A 240 -17.08 -13.74 23.06
C VAL A 240 -16.10 -13.83 21.88
N TYR A 241 -16.60 -13.63 20.67
CA TYR A 241 -15.73 -13.66 19.48
C TYR A 241 -14.69 -12.53 19.49
N LYS A 242 -15.08 -11.31 19.87
CA LYS A 242 -14.11 -10.20 20.03
C LYS A 242 -13.04 -10.51 21.06
N PHE A 243 -13.41 -11.09 22.18
CA PHE A 243 -12.48 -11.52 23.21
C PHE A 243 -11.52 -12.60 22.70
N ILE A 244 -12.01 -13.61 21.98
CA ILE A 244 -11.18 -14.66 21.35
C ILE A 244 -10.19 -14.04 20.37
N ILE A 245 -10.64 -13.13 19.50
CA ILE A 245 -9.77 -12.44 18.53
C ILE A 245 -8.70 -11.61 19.26
N GLN A 246 -9.08 -10.87 20.31
CA GLN A 246 -8.13 -10.09 21.10
C GLN A 246 -7.08 -10.98 21.76
N ILE A 247 -7.51 -12.09 22.37
CA ILE A 247 -6.58 -13.08 22.95
C ILE A 247 -5.68 -13.68 21.87
N SER A 248 -6.22 -14.00 20.68
CA SER A 248 -5.43 -14.54 19.59
C SER A 248 -4.35 -13.57 19.12
N ILE A 249 -4.69 -12.28 18.99
CA ILE A 249 -3.71 -11.24 18.63
C ILE A 249 -2.66 -11.09 19.72
N VAL A 250 -3.08 -10.99 20.97
CA VAL A 250 -2.16 -10.91 22.12
C VAL A 250 -1.33 -12.18 22.22
N GLY A 251 -1.95 -13.36 22.03
CA GLY A 251 -1.25 -14.65 22.00
C GLY A 251 -0.18 -14.72 20.91
N ILE A 252 -0.49 -14.27 19.70
CA ILE A 252 0.48 -14.19 18.61
C ILE A 252 1.64 -13.26 18.98
N VAL A 253 1.35 -12.07 19.50
CA VAL A 253 2.38 -11.12 19.94
C VAL A 253 3.22 -11.67 21.09
N LEU A 254 2.60 -12.33 22.09
CA LEU A 254 3.29 -12.96 23.21
C LEU A 254 4.14 -14.16 22.75
N ILE A 255 3.60 -14.99 21.87
CA ILE A 255 4.36 -16.08 21.27
C ILE A 255 5.57 -15.50 20.51
N MET A 256 5.39 -14.43 19.77
CA MET A 256 6.46 -13.72 19.10
C MET A 256 7.51 -13.15 20.06
N ALA A 257 7.07 -12.65 21.22
CA ALA A 257 7.96 -12.07 22.23
C ALA A 257 8.67 -13.13 23.09
N LEU A 258 7.96 -14.21 23.47
CA LEU A 258 8.48 -15.21 24.44
C LEU A 258 9.33 -16.30 23.79
N PHE A 259 9.08 -16.63 22.52
CA PHE A 259 9.81 -17.68 21.82
C PHE A 259 10.93 -17.18 20.92
N GLY A 260 11.23 -15.88 20.97
CA GLY A 260 12.35 -15.26 20.24
C GLY A 260 13.72 -15.84 20.59
N ASP A 261 13.83 -16.60 21.68
CA ASP A 261 15.11 -17.14 22.20
C ASP A 261 15.23 -18.68 22.16
N SER A 262 14.21 -19.40 21.75
CA SER A 262 14.24 -20.87 21.73
C SER A 262 14.36 -21.45 20.33
N ARG A 263 15.14 -22.53 20.23
CA ARG A 263 15.51 -23.26 19.01
C ARG A 263 14.38 -23.88 18.16
N VAL A 264 13.14 -23.82 18.62
CA VAL A 264 11.94 -23.99 17.78
C VAL A 264 11.66 -22.60 17.27
N SER A 265 12.34 -22.27 16.23
CA SER A 265 12.64 -20.92 15.92
C SER A 265 11.42 -20.21 15.37
N LEU A 266 10.68 -19.53 16.23
CA LEU A 266 10.05 -18.26 15.83
C LEU A 266 11.09 -17.30 15.24
N ASP A 267 12.37 -17.42 15.62
CA ASP A 267 13.51 -16.85 14.92
C ASP A 267 13.47 -17.17 13.43
N GLY A 268 13.20 -18.38 13.08
CA GLY A 268 13.02 -18.73 11.71
C GLY A 268 11.77 -18.10 11.08
N LEU A 269 10.67 -17.94 11.78
CA LEU A 269 9.46 -17.30 11.25
C LEU A 269 9.63 -15.78 11.07
N LEU A 270 10.33 -15.12 11.97
CA LEU A 270 10.48 -13.67 12.01
C LEU A 270 11.89 -13.17 11.73
N LEU A 271 12.91 -13.92 12.12
CA LEU A 271 14.31 -13.47 12.20
C LEU A 271 15.20 -13.95 11.06
N ASP A 272 14.78 -14.92 10.27
CA ASP A 272 15.55 -15.50 9.15
C ASP A 272 15.88 -14.52 8.01
N SER A 273 15.50 -13.26 8.15
CA SER A 273 15.77 -12.21 7.18
C SER A 273 16.87 -11.23 7.62
N ASN A 274 17.64 -11.55 8.65
CA ASN A 274 18.62 -10.62 9.26
C ASN A 274 18.04 -9.26 9.71
N ARG A 275 16.73 -9.17 9.86
CA ARG A 275 16.03 -7.90 10.21
C ARG A 275 16.37 -7.43 11.61
N MET A 276 16.47 -8.35 12.57
CA MET A 276 16.88 -7.98 13.94
C MET A 276 18.33 -7.52 13.98
N THR A 277 19.19 -8.14 13.18
CA THR A 277 20.58 -7.67 12.99
C THR A 277 20.62 -6.25 12.44
N LEU A 278 19.71 -5.91 11.50
CA LEU A 278 19.56 -4.54 11.00
C LEU A 278 19.19 -3.56 12.11
N PHE A 279 18.22 -3.89 12.98
CA PHE A 279 17.87 -3.05 14.12
C PHE A 279 19.03 -2.88 15.09
N SER A 280 19.69 -3.97 15.45
CA SER A 280 20.81 -3.95 16.42
C SER A 280 22.03 -3.19 15.93
N VAL A 281 22.23 -3.06 14.63
CA VAL A 281 23.40 -2.37 14.02
C VAL A 281 23.02 -1.00 13.50
N ALA A 282 21.91 -0.86 12.76
CA ALA A 282 21.53 0.39 12.12
C ALA A 282 21.09 1.45 13.13
N LEU A 283 20.33 1.09 14.16
CA LEU A 283 19.87 2.04 15.17
C LEU A 283 21.02 2.65 15.98
N PRO A 284 21.98 1.89 16.57
CA PRO A 284 23.10 2.51 17.25
C PRO A 284 23.94 3.40 16.35
N THR A 285 24.13 3.03 15.08
CA THR A 285 24.85 3.85 14.11
C THR A 285 24.09 5.16 13.81
N PHE A 286 22.78 5.07 13.64
CA PHE A 286 21.92 6.24 13.45
C PHE A 286 21.94 7.16 14.68
N PHE A 287 21.80 6.62 15.89
CA PHE A 287 21.79 7.42 17.13
C PHE A 287 23.14 8.07 17.45
N LYS A 288 24.26 7.51 16.96
CA LYS A 288 25.58 8.16 17.05
C LYS A 288 25.74 9.31 16.06
N SER A 289 24.88 9.39 15.04
CA SER A 289 24.89 10.52 14.12
C SER A 289 24.26 11.75 14.78
N ASN A 290 24.79 12.94 14.54
CA ASN A 290 24.21 14.19 15.03
C ASN A 290 22.92 14.59 14.27
N ARG A 291 22.27 13.65 13.58
CA ARG A 291 21.12 13.90 12.69
C ARG A 291 19.85 13.17 13.13
N THR A 292 19.71 12.76 14.36
CA THR A 292 18.57 11.98 14.87
C THR A 292 17.23 12.71 14.71
N TRP A 293 17.21 14.03 14.72
CA TRP A 293 15.99 14.82 14.53
C TRP A 293 15.54 14.90 13.08
N ILE A 294 16.46 15.02 12.13
CA ILE A 294 16.18 15.32 10.72
C ILE A 294 16.54 14.14 9.78
N GLY A 295 17.15 13.09 10.32
CA GLY A 295 17.55 11.91 9.56
C GLY A 295 18.80 12.09 8.70
N LEU A 296 19.17 11.00 8.02
CA LEU A 296 20.33 10.95 7.15
C LEU A 296 20.02 11.36 5.70
N GLY A 297 18.77 11.70 5.37
CA GLY A 297 18.31 12.07 4.05
C GLY A 297 17.61 10.92 3.31
N LEU A 298 17.01 11.21 2.15
CA LEU A 298 16.31 10.22 1.35
C LEU A 298 17.33 9.42 0.50
N ALA A 299 17.41 8.11 0.73
CA ALA A 299 18.17 7.18 -0.09
C ALA A 299 17.44 5.83 -0.16
N SER A 300 17.89 4.89 -0.99
CA SER A 300 17.27 3.56 -1.04
C SER A 300 17.59 2.74 0.21
N GLY A 301 16.72 1.78 0.54
CA GLY A 301 16.97 0.84 1.64
C GLY A 301 18.25 0.02 1.45
N GLU A 302 18.63 -0.24 0.19
CA GLU A 302 19.89 -0.90 -0.18
C GLU A 302 21.10 -0.06 0.21
N ILE A 303 21.10 1.23 -0.15
CA ILE A 303 22.21 2.15 0.18
C ILE A 303 22.39 2.26 1.68
N TYR A 304 21.30 2.35 2.44
CA TYR A 304 21.38 2.35 3.89
C TYR A 304 21.86 1.03 4.46
N GLY A 305 21.39 -0.09 3.93
CA GLY A 305 21.90 -1.41 4.32
C GLY A 305 23.42 -1.54 4.10
N GLN A 306 23.92 -1.05 2.98
CA GLN A 306 25.35 -1.09 2.64
C GLN A 306 26.21 -0.15 3.50
N ASN A 307 25.68 1.02 3.89
CA ASN A 307 26.46 2.06 4.59
C ASN A 307 26.33 2.01 6.12
N LEU A 308 25.21 1.52 6.63
CA LEU A 308 24.94 1.48 8.08
C LEU A 308 25.28 0.14 8.70
N THR A 309 25.51 -0.91 7.89
CA THR A 309 25.83 -2.24 8.39
C THR A 309 27.19 -2.69 7.87
N PRO A 310 27.95 -3.51 8.62
CA PRO A 310 29.17 -4.11 8.14
C PRO A 310 28.94 -5.12 7.00
N TYR A 311 27.68 -5.47 6.75
CA TYR A 311 27.26 -6.46 5.77
C TYR A 311 26.72 -5.76 4.53
N LYS A 312 27.50 -5.64 3.49
CA LYS A 312 27.19 -4.92 2.23
C LYS A 312 25.98 -5.49 1.45
N THR A 313 25.35 -6.54 1.92
CA THR A 313 24.28 -7.27 1.23
C THR A 313 22.89 -7.06 1.84
N TYR A 314 22.75 -6.25 2.89
CA TYR A 314 21.48 -6.06 3.55
C TYR A 314 20.68 -4.90 2.99
N TRP A 315 19.36 -5.13 2.89
CA TRP A 315 18.36 -4.12 2.59
C TRP A 315 17.68 -3.69 3.89
N LEU A 316 17.37 -2.42 3.99
CA LEU A 316 16.60 -1.91 5.13
C LEU A 316 15.10 -2.18 4.92
N ASP A 317 14.70 -3.44 5.06
CA ASP A 317 13.35 -3.92 4.80
C ASP A 317 12.40 -3.71 5.98
N ASN A 318 12.27 -2.48 6.45
CA ASN A 318 11.30 -2.07 7.45
C ASN A 318 10.94 -0.59 7.23
N GLY A 319 9.66 -0.32 6.95
CA GLY A 319 9.20 1.03 6.60
C GLY A 319 9.33 2.04 7.74
N TYR A 320 9.14 1.61 8.98
CA TYR A 320 9.26 2.49 10.15
C TYR A 320 10.73 2.84 10.42
N LEU A 321 11.59 1.84 10.39
CA LEU A 321 13.03 2.05 10.56
C LEU A 321 13.61 2.87 9.41
N TYR A 322 13.19 2.58 8.18
CA TYR A 322 13.55 3.36 7.00
C TYR A 322 13.16 4.84 7.18
N THR A 323 11.93 5.11 7.60
CA THR A 323 11.46 6.48 7.84
C THR A 323 12.26 7.16 8.96
N LEU A 324 12.54 6.46 10.06
CA LEU A 324 13.35 7.00 11.15
C LEU A 324 14.77 7.37 10.67
N ILE A 325 15.41 6.50 9.92
CA ILE A 325 16.78 6.73 9.43
C ILE A 325 16.80 7.84 8.39
N THR A 326 15.85 7.87 7.47
CA THR A 326 15.82 8.86 6.38
C THR A 326 15.45 10.25 6.85
N SER A 327 14.49 10.36 7.77
CA SER A 327 13.84 11.62 8.12
C SER A 327 13.80 11.94 9.63
N GLY A 328 14.42 11.10 10.46
CA GLY A 328 14.53 11.32 11.89
C GLY A 328 13.20 11.36 12.62
N TYR A 329 13.23 11.93 13.82
CA TYR A 329 12.02 12.10 14.64
C TYR A 329 10.98 13.00 14.00
N ILE A 330 11.39 14.04 13.25
CA ILE A 330 10.44 14.92 12.54
C ILE A 330 9.66 14.13 11.49
N GLY A 331 10.33 13.30 10.69
CA GLY A 331 9.66 12.49 9.67
C GLY A 331 8.72 11.45 10.25
N ILE A 332 9.13 10.77 11.33
CA ILE A 332 8.25 9.84 12.06
C ILE A 332 7.00 10.56 12.58
N THR A 333 7.16 11.76 13.15
CA THR A 333 6.02 12.55 13.66
C THR A 333 5.03 12.88 12.55
N ILE A 334 5.51 13.30 11.37
CA ILE A 334 4.65 13.55 10.21
C ILE A 334 3.89 12.27 9.79
N TYR A 335 4.56 11.12 9.75
CA TYR A 335 3.93 9.87 9.37
C TYR A 335 2.92 9.38 10.41
N VAL A 336 3.22 9.53 11.69
CA VAL A 336 2.27 9.24 12.78
C VAL A 336 1.04 10.15 12.66
N ALA A 337 1.21 11.44 12.37
CA ALA A 337 0.10 12.36 12.14
C ALA A 337 -0.75 11.93 10.92
N LEU A 338 -0.13 11.52 9.82
CA LEU A 338 -0.83 10.97 8.66
C LEU A 338 -1.61 9.69 9.02
N ILE A 339 -0.99 8.75 9.72
CA ILE A 339 -1.65 7.50 10.15
C ILE A 339 -2.87 7.80 11.02
N ILE A 340 -2.74 8.72 11.98
CA ILE A 340 -3.85 9.14 12.84
C ILE A 340 -4.96 9.80 12.01
N LEU A 341 -4.61 10.67 11.05
CA LEU A 341 -5.56 11.30 10.15
C LEU A 341 -6.37 10.26 9.36
N PHE A 342 -5.70 9.26 8.77
CA PHE A 342 -6.36 8.16 8.06
C PHE A 342 -7.30 7.37 8.99
N LEU A 343 -6.82 6.98 10.16
CA LEU A 343 -7.61 6.19 11.10
C LEU A 343 -8.86 6.94 11.60
N ILE A 344 -8.74 8.23 11.91
CA ILE A 344 -9.88 9.06 12.32
C ILE A 344 -10.91 9.16 11.18
N SER A 345 -10.45 9.40 9.95
CA SER A 345 -11.34 9.52 8.79
C SER A 345 -12.06 8.21 8.50
N TYR A 346 -11.34 7.07 8.54
CA TYR A 346 -11.96 5.76 8.30
C TYR A 346 -12.91 5.36 9.42
N TRP A 347 -12.66 5.80 10.66
CA TRP A 347 -13.59 5.61 11.76
C TRP A 347 -14.87 6.44 11.58
N LYS A 348 -14.77 7.66 11.06
CA LYS A 348 -15.93 8.47 10.67
C LYS A 348 -16.68 7.80 9.52
N LEU A 349 -15.99 7.37 8.47
CA LEU A 349 -16.57 6.65 7.35
C LEU A 349 -17.28 5.37 7.81
N LYS A 350 -16.74 4.63 8.79
CA LYS A 350 -17.41 3.47 9.37
C LYS A 350 -18.74 3.82 10.02
N LYS A 351 -18.86 5.00 10.63
CA LYS A 351 -20.14 5.45 11.22
C LYS A 351 -21.19 5.79 10.15
N GLN A 352 -20.77 6.33 9.01
CA GLN A 352 -21.63 6.71 7.89
C GLN A 352 -21.95 5.48 7.01
N ASN A 353 -20.94 4.78 6.58
CA ASN A 353 -21.01 3.55 5.79
C ASN A 353 -20.19 2.44 6.46
N ASN A 354 -20.86 1.66 7.33
CA ASN A 354 -20.21 0.64 8.14
C ASN A 354 -19.37 -0.34 7.29
N SER A 355 -19.90 -0.75 6.16
CA SER A 355 -19.26 -1.73 5.27
C SER A 355 -17.98 -1.19 4.64
N MET A 356 -18.03 0.03 4.13
CA MET A 356 -16.89 0.69 3.48
C MET A 356 -15.82 1.07 4.50
N GLY A 357 -16.22 1.63 5.64
CA GLY A 357 -15.30 1.99 6.70
C GLY A 357 -14.59 0.79 7.32
N ILE A 358 -15.26 -0.35 7.47
CA ILE A 358 -14.62 -1.59 7.93
C ILE A 358 -13.55 -2.05 6.95
N LEU A 359 -13.85 -2.10 5.65
CA LEU A 359 -12.88 -2.48 4.63
C LEU A 359 -11.70 -1.50 4.57
N ALA A 360 -11.97 -0.19 4.69
CA ALA A 360 -10.92 0.82 4.73
C ALA A 360 -9.96 0.60 5.89
N ILE A 361 -10.49 0.40 7.11
CA ILE A 361 -9.69 0.13 8.31
C ILE A 361 -8.90 -1.17 8.15
N ALA A 362 -9.54 -2.25 7.67
CA ALA A 362 -8.89 -3.55 7.50
C ALA A 362 -7.74 -3.49 6.47
N THR A 363 -7.99 -2.84 5.31
CA THR A 363 -6.97 -2.67 4.25
C THR A 363 -5.82 -1.80 4.74
N PHE A 364 -6.11 -0.71 5.44
CA PHE A 364 -5.07 0.18 5.97
C PHE A 364 -4.26 -0.50 7.09
N SER A 365 -4.89 -1.31 7.92
CA SER A 365 -4.18 -2.09 8.95
C SER A 365 -3.25 -3.13 8.35
N MET A 366 -3.66 -3.83 7.28
CA MET A 366 -2.78 -4.70 6.51
C MET A 366 -1.59 -3.93 5.93
N TYR A 367 -1.83 -2.74 5.37
CA TYR A 367 -0.79 -1.88 4.84
C TYR A 367 0.23 -1.48 5.92
N LEU A 368 -0.24 -1.05 7.10
CA LEU A 368 0.63 -0.73 8.24
C LEU A 368 1.42 -1.95 8.73
N PHE A 369 0.77 -3.12 8.80
CA PHE A 369 1.43 -4.37 9.15
C PHE A 369 2.52 -4.73 8.14
N SER A 370 2.25 -4.61 6.83
CA SER A 370 3.24 -4.88 5.78
C SER A 370 4.47 -3.98 5.90
N ALA A 371 4.33 -2.77 6.42
CA ALA A 371 5.44 -1.85 6.65
C ALA A 371 6.44 -2.31 7.74
N LEU A 372 6.08 -3.28 8.58
CA LEU A 372 7.03 -3.91 9.51
C LEU A 372 8.08 -4.76 8.79
N PHE A 373 7.78 -5.22 7.57
CA PHE A 373 8.59 -6.18 6.84
C PHE A 373 9.09 -5.68 5.49
N GLU A 374 8.61 -4.53 5.03
CA GLU A 374 8.96 -3.93 3.76
C GLU A 374 9.02 -2.40 3.91
N THR A 375 9.78 -1.72 3.08
CA THR A 375 9.86 -0.24 3.08
C THR A 375 8.60 0.40 2.46
N THR A 376 7.41 -0.04 2.88
CA THR A 376 6.14 0.33 2.24
C THR A 376 5.66 1.73 2.58
N LEU A 377 5.85 2.23 3.79
CA LEU A 377 5.24 3.49 4.26
C LEU A 377 5.45 4.63 3.27
N PHE A 378 4.40 4.94 2.49
CA PHE A 378 4.33 6.04 1.52
C PHE A 378 5.54 6.17 0.57
N ASN A 379 6.26 5.06 0.33
CA ASN A 379 7.46 5.03 -0.49
C ASN A 379 7.14 4.72 -1.96
N GLY A 380 7.57 5.57 -2.88
CA GLY A 380 7.36 5.41 -4.32
C GLY A 380 8.11 4.23 -4.98
N GLY A 381 9.01 3.57 -4.25
CA GLY A 381 9.67 2.35 -4.72
C GLY A 381 8.84 1.08 -4.57
N VAL A 382 7.67 1.14 -3.93
CA VAL A 382 6.86 -0.02 -3.58
C VAL A 382 5.53 -0.01 -4.33
N LEU A 383 5.26 -1.11 -5.03
CA LEU A 383 4.05 -1.27 -5.86
C LEU A 383 2.75 -1.12 -5.06
N LEU A 384 2.71 -1.61 -3.82
CA LEU A 384 1.56 -1.52 -2.93
C LEU A 384 1.02 -0.08 -2.82
N ASN A 385 1.93 0.90 -2.83
CA ASN A 385 1.56 2.30 -2.71
C ASN A 385 0.88 2.86 -3.96
N TYR A 386 1.26 2.40 -5.15
CA TYR A 386 0.55 2.77 -6.38
C TYR A 386 -0.86 2.21 -6.45
N LEU A 387 -1.10 1.06 -5.82
CA LEU A 387 -2.39 0.39 -5.80
C LEU A 387 -3.32 0.93 -4.72
N LEU A 388 -2.82 1.08 -3.50
CA LEU A 388 -3.66 1.36 -2.33
C LEU A 388 -3.69 2.84 -1.91
N LEU A 389 -2.62 3.60 -2.13
CA LEU A 389 -2.59 4.98 -1.63
C LEU A 389 -3.61 5.90 -2.32
N PRO A 390 -3.89 5.81 -3.65
CA PRO A 390 -5.01 6.55 -4.24
C PRO A 390 -6.35 6.19 -3.59
N VAL A 391 -6.60 4.89 -3.32
CA VAL A 391 -7.81 4.42 -2.63
C VAL A 391 -7.89 5.02 -1.23
N PHE A 392 -6.78 4.99 -0.48
CA PHE A 392 -6.71 5.57 0.86
C PHE A 392 -7.01 7.07 0.87
N LEU A 393 -6.44 7.83 -0.06
CA LEU A 393 -6.67 9.27 -0.14
C LEU A 393 -8.13 9.59 -0.49
N ILE A 394 -8.74 8.90 -1.46
CA ILE A 394 -10.14 9.10 -1.84
C ILE A 394 -11.07 8.85 -0.65
N LEU A 395 -10.79 7.81 0.14
CA LEU A 395 -11.63 7.42 1.27
C LEU A 395 -11.58 8.40 2.46
N LEU A 396 -10.63 9.35 2.49
CA LEU A 396 -10.57 10.36 3.56
C LEU A 396 -11.80 11.28 3.60
N ASP A 397 -12.33 11.61 2.43
CA ASP A 397 -13.46 12.52 2.27
C ASP A 397 -14.64 11.89 1.52
N TYR A 398 -14.67 10.55 1.45
CA TYR A 398 -15.72 9.83 0.76
C TYR A 398 -17.08 10.09 1.44
N ARG A 399 -18.06 10.56 0.65
CA ARG A 399 -19.46 10.71 1.06
C ARG A 399 -20.31 9.63 0.39
N SER A 400 -21.28 9.07 1.11
CA SER A 400 -22.25 8.20 0.49
C SER A 400 -23.30 9.05 -0.26
N GLU A 401 -23.69 8.63 -1.45
CA GLU A 401 -24.69 9.32 -2.28
C GLU A 401 -26.01 9.59 -1.52
N THR A 402 -26.31 8.82 -0.48
CA THR A 402 -27.49 8.99 0.38
C THR A 402 -27.48 10.29 1.22
N GLU A 403 -26.31 10.93 1.44
CA GLU A 403 -26.27 12.21 2.16
C GLU A 403 -26.54 13.40 1.24
N ASP A 404 -26.16 13.31 -0.03
CA ASP A 404 -26.39 14.40 -0.99
C ASP A 404 -27.88 14.52 -1.34
N GLU A 405 -28.61 13.41 -1.50
CA GLU A 405 -30.08 13.42 -1.69
C GLU A 405 -30.81 14.03 -0.49
N THR A 406 -30.41 13.70 0.75
CA THR A 406 -31.07 14.27 1.94
C THR A 406 -30.75 15.75 2.16
N LEU A 407 -29.61 16.25 1.70
CA LEU A 407 -29.24 17.67 1.77
C LEU A 407 -29.93 18.49 0.66
N GLU A 408 -30.14 17.93 -0.53
CA GLU A 408 -30.94 18.57 -1.59
C GLU A 408 -32.41 18.66 -1.19
N ASP A 409 -33.00 17.58 -0.67
CA ASP A 409 -34.38 17.59 -0.15
C ASP A 409 -34.57 18.60 0.99
N LEU A 410 -33.61 18.73 1.92
CA LEU A 410 -33.69 19.73 3.01
C LEU A 410 -33.50 21.16 2.53
N ASN A 411 -32.82 21.40 1.41
CA ASN A 411 -32.67 22.72 0.82
C ASN A 411 -33.82 23.12 -0.08
N GLU A 412 -34.56 22.15 -0.66
CA GLU A 412 -35.82 22.42 -1.37
C GLU A 412 -36.96 22.72 -0.43
N VAL A 413 -37.01 22.11 0.77
CA VAL A 413 -38.06 22.40 1.79
C VAL A 413 -37.84 23.76 2.45
N LYS A 414 -36.66 24.40 2.31
CA LYS A 414 -36.36 25.73 2.87
C LYS A 414 -36.51 26.89 1.87
N LYS A 415 -36.87 26.60 0.63
CA LYS A 415 -37.25 27.60 -0.38
C LYS A 415 -38.78 27.66 -0.53
#